data_7da1c0bd2843635d808c50f16e131d5c
#
_entry.id   7da1c0bd2843635d808c50f16e131d5c
#
_cell.length_a   1.000
_cell.length_b   1.000
_cell.length_c   1.000
_cell.angle_alpha   90.00
_cell.angle_beta   90.00
_cell.angle_gamma   90.00
#
_symmetry.space_group_name_H-M   'P 1'
#
loop_
_entity.id
_entity.type
_entity.pdbx_description
1 polymer ?
#
loop_
_entity_poly.entity_id
_entity_poly.type
_entity_poly.pdbx_seq_one_letter_code
_entity_poly.pdbx_strand_id
1 'polypeptide(L)'
;MKLMKKIKIKRFIISLFLSFIFFTTYLNANSLNNLVVLETLNSQDRFEYSGFFVNKSSIPIYNISVRFVAKGKNGEVVEARSVSLLNDKNYPLNPGERLNFSFVIDSNPKKIYTKKLYFYN
;
A
#
# COMPACT_ATOMS: atom_id res chain seq x y z
N MET A 1 35.98 -26.19 -25.09
CA MET A 1 35.99 -24.73 -25.05
C MET A 1 34.63 -24.11 -25.33
N LYS A 2 33.92 -24.51 -26.37
CA LYS A 2 32.57 -23.96 -26.66
C LYS A 2 31.52 -24.22 -25.56
N LEU A 3 31.61 -25.34 -24.85
CA LEU A 3 30.70 -25.66 -23.74
C LEU A 3 30.90 -24.74 -22.52
N MET A 4 32.13 -24.35 -22.24
CA MET A 4 32.41 -23.44 -21.11
C MET A 4 31.87 -22.03 -21.34
N LYS A 5 31.91 -21.51 -22.54
CA LYS A 5 31.33 -20.22 -22.89
C LYS A 5 29.82 -20.21 -22.72
N LYS A 6 29.12 -21.28 -23.12
CA LYS A 6 27.68 -21.41 -22.95
C LYS A 6 27.27 -21.43 -21.47
N ILE A 7 28.01 -22.11 -20.61
CA ILE A 7 27.75 -22.20 -19.16
C ILE A 7 27.92 -20.81 -18.50
N LYS A 8 28.96 -20.04 -18.88
CA LYS A 8 29.17 -18.70 -18.34
C LYS A 8 28.05 -17.72 -18.72
N ILE A 9 27.54 -17.78 -19.92
CA ILE A 9 26.44 -16.94 -20.41
C ILE A 9 25.14 -17.27 -19.64
N LYS A 10 24.84 -18.55 -19.48
CA LYS A 10 23.65 -18.98 -18.70
C LYS A 10 23.69 -18.49 -17.27
N ARG A 11 24.83 -18.57 -16.58
CA ARG A 11 25.01 -18.08 -15.21
C ARG A 11 24.77 -16.57 -15.12
N PHE A 12 25.28 -15.81 -16.08
CA PHE A 12 25.11 -14.37 -16.11
C PHE A 12 23.63 -13.97 -16.28
N ILE A 13 22.92 -14.61 -17.20
CA ILE A 13 21.49 -14.34 -17.43
C ILE A 13 20.64 -14.67 -16.21
N ILE A 14 20.89 -15.80 -15.56
CA ILE A 14 20.17 -16.20 -14.34
C ILE A 14 20.40 -15.21 -13.21
N SER A 15 21.63 -14.75 -13.02
CA SER A 15 21.96 -13.75 -11.99
C SER A 15 21.24 -12.43 -12.23
N LEU A 16 21.20 -11.95 -13.46
CA LEU A 16 20.50 -10.72 -13.83
C LEU A 16 18.98 -10.82 -13.59
N PHE A 17 18.38 -11.96 -13.92
CA PHE A 17 16.97 -12.23 -13.75
C PHE A 17 16.58 -12.26 -12.27
N LEU A 18 17.37 -12.92 -11.43
CA LEU A 18 17.15 -12.96 -9.98
C LEU A 18 17.24 -11.57 -9.34
N SER A 19 18.19 -10.74 -9.76
CA SER A 19 18.32 -9.37 -9.28
C SER A 19 17.08 -8.53 -9.62
N PHE A 20 16.55 -8.69 -10.82
CA PHE A 20 15.35 -7.99 -11.26
C PHE A 20 14.11 -8.41 -10.45
N ILE A 21 13.90 -9.69 -10.20
CA ILE A 21 12.78 -10.21 -9.39
C ILE A 21 12.87 -9.68 -7.96
N PHE A 22 14.05 -9.68 -7.37
CA PHE A 22 14.27 -9.18 -6.02
C PHE A 22 13.93 -7.69 -5.90
N PHE A 23 14.33 -6.89 -6.88
CA PHE A 23 14.02 -5.46 -6.94
C PHE A 23 12.52 -5.21 -7.05
N THR A 24 11.80 -5.96 -7.90
CA THR A 24 10.35 -5.85 -8.07
C THR A 24 9.62 -6.21 -6.78
N THR A 25 10.04 -7.27 -6.08
CA THR A 25 9.48 -7.68 -4.81
C THR A 25 9.64 -6.59 -3.74
N TYR A 26 10.81 -5.95 -3.69
CA TYR A 26 11.09 -4.86 -2.77
C TYR A 26 10.16 -3.66 -3.01
N LEU A 27 9.97 -3.25 -4.26
CA LEU A 27 9.08 -2.14 -4.62
C LEU A 27 7.62 -2.41 -4.22
N ASN A 28 7.17 -3.65 -4.33
CA ASN A 28 5.81 -4.04 -3.98
C ASN A 28 5.60 -4.27 -2.48
N ALA A 29 6.70 -4.43 -1.70
CA ALA A 29 6.64 -4.73 -0.27
C ALA A 29 5.94 -3.64 0.56
N ASN A 30 5.94 -2.38 0.07
CA ASN A 30 5.39 -1.25 0.80
C ASN A 30 3.91 -0.98 0.51
N SER A 31 3.34 -1.58 -0.54
CA SER A 31 1.94 -1.39 -0.88
C SER A 31 1.07 -2.47 -0.25
N LEU A 32 0.03 -2.03 0.43
CA LEU A 32 -0.93 -2.89 1.11
C LEU A 32 -2.33 -2.81 0.50
N ASN A 33 -2.49 -2.12 -0.63
CA ASN A 33 -3.80 -1.88 -1.24
C ASN A 33 -4.59 -3.15 -1.55
N ASN A 34 -3.92 -4.24 -1.89
CA ASN A 34 -4.57 -5.51 -2.22
C ASN A 34 -5.15 -6.24 -1.00
N LEU A 35 -4.81 -5.80 0.20
CA LEU A 35 -5.21 -6.44 1.45
C LEU A 35 -6.36 -5.71 2.15
N VAL A 36 -6.83 -4.63 1.55
CA VAL A 36 -7.84 -3.76 2.14
C VAL A 36 -9.19 -3.94 1.47
N VAL A 37 -10.24 -4.02 2.28
CA VAL A 37 -11.62 -3.94 1.82
C VAL A 37 -12.23 -2.68 2.41
N LEU A 38 -12.63 -1.75 1.56
CA LEU A 38 -13.33 -0.54 1.98
C LEU A 38 -14.83 -0.77 1.97
N GLU A 39 -15.46 -0.47 3.08
CA GLU A 39 -16.92 -0.54 3.24
C GLU A 39 -17.59 0.82 3.19
N THR A 40 -16.83 1.81 2.91
CA THR A 40 -16.93 3.19 2.96
C THR A 40 -18.10 3.99 2.96
N LEU A 41 -18.10 5.09 3.62
CA LEU A 41 -19.09 6.10 3.61
C LEU A 41 -18.55 7.49 3.43
N ASN A 42 -19.14 8.27 2.54
CA ASN A 42 -18.89 9.69 2.46
C ASN A 42 -20.00 10.41 3.15
N SER A 43 -19.67 11.32 4.06
CA SER A 43 -20.61 12.30 4.52
C SER A 43 -20.59 13.54 3.62
N GLN A 44 -21.62 14.38 3.72
CA GLN A 44 -21.75 15.57 2.88
C GLN A 44 -20.70 16.64 3.18
N ASP A 45 -20.23 16.71 4.44
CA ASP A 45 -19.34 17.77 4.90
C ASP A 45 -17.90 17.32 5.11
N ARG A 46 -17.66 16.01 5.07
CA ARG A 46 -16.35 15.42 5.32
C ARG A 46 -16.28 14.01 4.73
N PHE A 47 -15.07 13.47 4.59
CA PHE A 47 -14.89 12.11 4.11
C PHE A 47 -14.73 11.14 5.28
N GLU A 48 -15.64 10.20 5.41
CA GLU A 48 -15.56 9.13 6.37
C GLU A 48 -15.28 7.83 5.66
N TYR A 49 -14.29 7.10 6.16
CA TYR A 49 -13.90 5.82 5.60
C TYR A 49 -13.94 4.76 6.70
N SER A 50 -14.53 3.63 6.38
CA SER A 50 -14.45 2.45 7.22
C SER A 50 -14.18 1.23 6.36
N GLY A 51 -13.65 0.22 6.97
CA GLY A 51 -13.35 -1.01 6.28
C GLY A 51 -12.54 -1.95 7.14
N PHE A 52 -11.88 -2.87 6.50
CA PHE A 52 -11.00 -3.79 7.20
C PHE A 52 -9.80 -4.18 6.35
N PHE A 53 -8.79 -4.62 7.07
CA PHE A 53 -7.54 -5.09 6.51
C PHE A 53 -7.35 -6.55 6.92
N VAL A 54 -7.08 -7.43 5.97
CA VAL A 54 -6.78 -8.83 6.27
C VAL A 54 -5.34 -9.12 5.90
N ASN A 55 -4.56 -9.61 6.85
CA ASN A 55 -3.19 -10.02 6.57
C ASN A 55 -3.18 -11.35 5.84
N LYS A 56 -3.12 -11.31 4.52
CA LYS A 56 -3.03 -12.50 3.65
C LYS A 56 -1.58 -12.93 3.42
N SER A 57 -0.61 -12.20 3.98
CA SER A 57 0.79 -12.57 3.86
C SER A 57 1.17 -13.64 4.89
N SER A 58 2.37 -14.19 4.75
CA SER A 58 2.90 -15.19 5.67
C SER A 58 3.67 -14.60 6.85
N ILE A 59 3.78 -13.27 6.92
CA ILE A 59 4.54 -12.57 7.96
C ILE A 59 3.66 -11.59 8.74
N PRO A 60 3.99 -11.31 10.01
CA PRO A 60 3.27 -10.31 10.79
C PRO A 60 3.48 -8.91 10.21
N ILE A 61 2.46 -8.06 10.34
CA ILE A 61 2.51 -6.65 9.92
C ILE A 61 2.41 -5.78 11.17
N TYR A 62 3.43 -4.93 11.38
CA TYR A 62 3.54 -4.08 12.56
C TYR A 62 3.04 -2.66 12.34
N ASN A 63 3.02 -2.21 11.10
CA ASN A 63 2.62 -0.85 10.76
C ASN A 63 1.69 -0.87 9.57
N ILE A 64 0.59 -0.13 9.67
CA ILE A 64 -0.34 0.10 8.57
C ILE A 64 -0.72 1.56 8.60
N SER A 65 -0.49 2.25 7.50
CA SER A 65 -0.85 3.65 7.33
C SER A 65 -1.65 3.83 6.06
N VAL A 66 -2.44 4.88 6.01
CA VAL A 66 -3.15 5.30 4.82
C VAL A 66 -2.77 6.73 4.48
N ARG A 67 -2.50 6.98 3.21
CA ARG A 67 -2.30 8.32 2.68
C ARG A 67 -3.50 8.72 1.84
N PHE A 68 -4.12 9.82 2.23
CA PHE A 68 -5.20 10.45 1.48
C PHE A 68 -4.61 11.59 0.64
N VAL A 69 -4.87 11.57 -0.66
CA VAL A 69 -4.49 12.65 -1.58
C VAL A 69 -5.72 13.08 -2.36
N ALA A 70 -6.06 14.35 -2.28
CA ALA A 70 -7.16 14.94 -3.03
C ALA A 70 -6.64 16.05 -3.94
N LYS A 71 -7.17 16.09 -5.14
CA LYS A 71 -6.80 17.07 -6.16
C LYS A 71 -8.01 17.87 -6.58
N GLY A 72 -7.78 19.13 -6.90
CA GLY A 72 -8.76 20.03 -7.46
C GLY A 72 -8.94 19.86 -8.97
N LYS A 73 -9.77 20.70 -9.56
CA LYS A 73 -10.16 20.63 -10.97
C LYS A 73 -8.98 20.73 -11.94
N ASN A 74 -7.95 21.48 -11.58
CA ASN A 74 -6.78 21.70 -12.42
C ASN A 74 -5.61 20.74 -12.11
N GLY A 75 -5.86 19.70 -11.32
CA GLY A 75 -4.87 18.71 -10.97
C GLY A 75 -3.97 19.09 -9.79
N GLU A 76 -4.19 20.26 -9.17
CA GLU A 76 -3.45 20.70 -7.99
C GLU A 76 -3.82 19.87 -6.76
N VAL A 77 -2.86 19.60 -5.90
CA VAL A 77 -3.10 18.93 -4.62
C VAL A 77 -3.72 19.93 -3.65
N VAL A 78 -4.96 19.67 -3.24
CA VAL A 78 -5.67 20.51 -2.28
C VAL A 78 -5.63 19.94 -0.87
N GLU A 79 -5.40 18.64 -0.73
CA GLU A 79 -5.28 17.96 0.56
C GLU A 79 -4.35 16.77 0.41
N ALA A 80 -3.44 16.61 1.37
CA ALA A 80 -2.61 15.41 1.49
C ALA A 80 -2.41 15.11 2.97
N ARG A 81 -2.83 13.93 3.39
CA ARG A 81 -2.81 13.53 4.79
C ARG A 81 -2.43 12.08 4.94
N SER A 82 -1.72 11.74 6.03
CA SER A 82 -1.44 10.36 6.39
C SER A 82 -2.05 10.05 7.74
N VAL A 83 -2.66 8.88 7.85
CA VAL A 83 -3.27 8.39 9.08
C VAL A 83 -2.66 7.04 9.42
N SER A 84 -2.23 6.86 10.66
CA SER A 84 -1.75 5.58 11.15
C SER A 84 -2.92 4.73 11.62
N LEU A 85 -3.06 3.52 11.08
CA LEU A 85 -4.10 2.58 11.45
C LEU A 85 -3.60 1.52 12.43
N LEU A 86 -2.33 1.15 12.31
CA LEU A 86 -1.65 0.23 13.20
C LEU A 86 -0.20 0.69 13.34
N ASN A 87 0.25 0.81 14.59
CA ASN A 87 1.64 1.11 14.89
C ASN A 87 1.96 0.51 16.26
N ASP A 88 2.20 -0.78 16.29
CA ASP A 88 2.45 -1.49 17.53
C ASP A 88 3.56 -2.52 17.33
N LYS A 89 4.65 -2.35 18.08
CA LYS A 89 5.80 -3.25 18.00
C LYS A 89 5.55 -4.60 18.70
N ASN A 90 4.59 -4.61 19.64
CA ASN A 90 4.34 -5.79 20.47
C ASN A 90 3.14 -6.61 20.00
N TYR A 91 2.20 -5.96 19.30
CA TYR A 91 0.95 -6.58 18.87
C TYR A 91 0.74 -6.36 17.38
N PRO A 92 1.45 -7.12 16.54
CA PRO A 92 1.29 -7.01 15.10
C PRO A 92 -0.02 -7.65 14.63
N LEU A 93 -0.40 -7.34 13.42
CA LEU A 93 -1.43 -8.08 12.71
C LEU A 93 -0.81 -9.35 12.15
N ASN A 94 -1.12 -10.49 12.74
CA ASN A 94 -0.57 -11.78 12.33
C ASN A 94 -1.24 -12.30 11.06
N PRO A 95 -0.59 -13.27 10.36
CA PRO A 95 -1.20 -13.89 9.18
C PRO A 95 -2.62 -14.39 9.46
N GLY A 96 -3.55 -14.04 8.59
CA GLY A 96 -4.97 -14.40 8.70
C GLY A 96 -5.81 -13.50 9.57
N GLU A 97 -5.19 -12.62 10.35
CA GLU A 97 -5.93 -11.71 11.22
C GLU A 97 -6.54 -10.54 10.45
N ARG A 98 -7.63 -10.01 11.02
CA ARG A 98 -8.38 -8.89 10.47
C ARG A 98 -8.29 -7.69 11.39
N LEU A 99 -8.00 -6.52 10.82
CA LEU A 99 -8.04 -5.23 11.49
C LEU A 99 -9.20 -4.40 10.92
N ASN A 100 -10.18 -4.08 11.75
CA ASN A 100 -11.22 -3.14 11.36
C ASN A 100 -10.71 -1.72 11.60
N PHE A 101 -10.99 -0.81 10.70
CA PHE A 101 -10.57 0.57 10.83
C PHE A 101 -11.68 1.55 10.45
N SER A 102 -11.60 2.74 11.00
CA SER A 102 -12.38 3.89 10.55
C SER A 102 -11.54 5.16 10.74
N PHE A 103 -11.67 6.10 9.83
CA PHE A 103 -11.03 7.40 9.96
C PHE A 103 -11.82 8.46 9.20
N VAL A 104 -11.58 9.71 9.56
CA VAL A 104 -12.26 10.85 8.98
C VAL A 104 -11.23 11.82 8.44
N ILE A 105 -11.44 12.28 7.21
CA ILE A 105 -10.69 13.37 6.61
C ILE A 105 -11.61 14.58 6.57
N ASP A 106 -11.27 15.57 7.40
CA ASP A 106 -12.04 16.80 7.51
C ASP A 106 -11.56 17.78 6.42
N SER A 107 -12.20 17.68 5.27
CA SER A 107 -11.87 18.46 4.11
C SER A 107 -13.15 18.85 3.37
N ASN A 108 -13.14 20.00 2.70
CA ASN A 108 -14.33 20.47 1.97
C ASN A 108 -14.53 19.69 0.66
N PRO A 109 -15.54 18.81 0.56
CA PRO A 109 -15.75 18.01 -0.63
C PRO A 109 -15.97 18.81 -1.91
N LYS A 110 -16.43 20.04 -1.79
CA LYS A 110 -16.72 20.92 -2.94
C LYS A 110 -15.46 21.35 -3.69
N LYS A 111 -14.32 21.36 -3.01
CA LYS A 111 -13.01 21.73 -3.59
C LYS A 111 -12.28 20.55 -4.21
N ILE A 112 -12.77 19.33 -4.00
CA ILE A 112 -12.11 18.12 -4.39
C ILE A 112 -12.74 17.56 -5.66
N TYR A 113 -11.92 17.40 -6.69
CA TYR A 113 -12.31 16.82 -7.96
C TYR A 113 -11.97 15.34 -8.04
N THR A 114 -10.77 14.95 -7.59
CA THR A 114 -10.36 13.55 -7.50
C THR A 114 -9.75 13.26 -6.15
N LYS A 115 -9.87 12.02 -5.69
CA LYS A 115 -9.30 11.57 -4.43
C LYS A 115 -8.75 10.16 -4.55
N LYS A 116 -7.66 9.87 -3.82
CA LYS A 116 -7.05 8.54 -3.75
C LYS A 116 -6.64 8.20 -2.33
N LEU A 117 -6.74 6.91 -2.03
CA LEU A 117 -6.24 6.33 -0.80
C LEU A 117 -5.13 5.34 -1.14
N TYR A 118 -4.02 5.45 -0.41
CA TYR A 118 -2.92 4.51 -0.51
C TYR A 118 -2.66 3.89 0.85
N PHE A 119 -2.78 2.58 0.97
CA PHE A 119 -2.45 1.84 2.18
C PHE A 119 -1.02 1.30 2.05
N TYR A 120 -0.21 1.52 3.09
CA TYR A 120 1.21 1.15 3.06
C TYR A 120 1.73 0.84 4.47
N ASN A 121 2.89 0.23 4.53
CA ASN A 121 3.59 -0.04 5.79
C ASN A 121 4.99 0.59 5.84
#